data_b88df07fe8eb28d21772e8e79bfef922
#
_entry.id   b88df07fe8eb28d21772e8e79bfef922
#
_cell.length_a   1.000
_cell.length_b   1.000
_cell.length_c   1.000
_cell.angle_alpha   90.00
_cell.angle_beta   90.00
_cell.angle_gamma   90.00
#
_symmetry.space_group_name_H-M   'P 1'
#
loop_
_entity.id
_entity.type
_entity.pdbx_description
1 polymer ?
#
loop_
_entity_poly.entity_id
_entity_poly.type
_entity_poly.pdbx_seq_one_letter_code
_entity_poly.pdbx_strand_id
1 'polypeptide(L)'
;MFEDLFAYPKVVARHHNGPEASKRLRYLKHLADQGAARETLLRTARELLVIAERLDLSGGRCVRQAEIDAAAQSWARYQHARNRAWGEKWSRRLFHDVAAAWLCFLGQLDEPAPNEPKVHCEKVDDFIAYQHDERGLSASTLANQRWQVETFLEHLGVEKSSIADITVADVDAFLN
;
A
#
# COMPACT_ATOMS: atom_id res chain seq x y z
N MET A 1 16.68 6.08 16.61
CA MET A 1 15.45 6.09 15.77
C MET A 1 14.19 5.72 16.54
N PHE A 2 14.06 4.52 17.15
CA PHE A 2 12.85 4.23 17.94
C PHE A 2 12.77 5.15 19.18
N GLU A 3 13.87 5.47 19.79
CA GLU A 3 13.99 6.43 20.91
C GLU A 3 13.51 7.83 20.51
N ASP A 4 13.75 8.23 19.27
CA ASP A 4 13.35 9.55 18.74
C ASP A 4 11.86 9.61 18.41
N LEU A 5 11.29 8.45 18.06
CA LEU A 5 9.88 8.34 17.70
C LEU A 5 8.96 8.17 18.92
N PHE A 6 9.39 7.39 19.92
CA PHE A 6 8.56 7.01 21.05
C PHE A 6 9.10 7.56 22.37
N ALA A 7 8.24 8.23 23.14
CA ALA A 7 8.60 8.83 24.42
C ALA A 7 8.67 7.82 25.58
N TYR A 8 7.93 6.68 25.48
CA TYR A 8 7.82 5.74 26.59
C TYR A 8 8.81 4.58 26.45
N PRO A 9 9.70 4.35 27.47
CA PRO A 9 10.73 3.29 27.41
C PRO A 9 10.15 1.89 27.13
N LYS A 10 8.98 1.57 27.67
CA LYS A 10 8.30 0.28 27.42
C LYS A 10 7.91 0.10 25.94
N VAL A 11 7.53 1.19 25.28
CA VAL A 11 7.17 1.15 23.84
C VAL A 11 8.44 0.99 23.01
N VAL A 12 9.50 1.73 23.34
CA VAL A 12 10.81 1.60 22.70
C VAL A 12 11.31 0.16 22.81
N ALA A 13 11.30 -0.42 24.02
CA ALA A 13 11.71 -1.81 24.26
C ALA A 13 10.87 -2.80 23.45
N ARG A 14 9.55 -2.60 23.32
CA ARG A 14 8.68 -3.44 22.48
C ARG A 14 9.09 -3.38 21.02
N HIS A 15 9.45 -2.22 20.49
CA HIS A 15 9.91 -2.07 19.12
C HIS A 15 11.27 -2.72 18.88
N HIS A 16 12.19 -2.66 19.84
CA HIS A 16 13.51 -3.31 19.75
C HIS A 16 13.42 -4.84 19.85
N ASN A 17 12.59 -5.35 20.76
CA ASN A 17 12.47 -6.77 21.03
C ASN A 17 11.42 -7.48 20.13
N GLY A 18 10.64 -6.72 19.38
CA GLY A 18 9.62 -7.28 18.48
C GLY A 18 10.21 -7.90 17.22
N PRO A 19 9.41 -8.71 16.50
CA PRO A 19 9.89 -9.42 15.31
C PRO A 19 10.43 -8.47 14.26
N GLU A 20 11.45 -8.90 13.53
CA GLU A 20 12.09 -8.20 12.41
C GLU A 20 12.57 -6.76 12.75
N ALA A 21 13.01 -6.51 13.99
CA ALA A 21 13.37 -5.17 14.47
C ALA A 21 14.41 -4.47 13.58
N SER A 22 15.43 -5.19 13.11
CA SER A 22 16.48 -4.66 12.23
C SER A 22 15.93 -4.27 10.85
N LYS A 23 15.05 -5.09 10.26
CA LYS A 23 14.43 -4.80 8.96
C LYS A 23 13.49 -3.60 9.05
N ARG A 24 12.68 -3.53 10.13
CA ARG A 24 11.80 -2.39 10.41
C ARG A 24 12.57 -1.09 10.59
N LEU A 25 13.67 -1.14 11.35
CA LEU A 25 14.54 0.01 11.55
C LEU A 25 15.17 0.50 10.26
N ARG A 26 15.66 -0.42 9.41
CA ARG A 26 16.25 -0.10 8.10
C ARG A 26 15.25 0.61 7.19
N TYR A 27 14.00 0.14 7.15
CA TYR A 27 12.96 0.77 6.36
C TYR A 27 12.57 2.16 6.88
N LEU A 28 12.44 2.33 8.19
CA LEU A 28 12.15 3.64 8.79
C LEU A 28 13.26 4.66 8.52
N LYS A 29 14.53 4.23 8.53
CA LYS A 29 15.64 5.10 8.15
C LYS A 29 15.55 5.50 6.68
N HIS A 30 15.27 4.56 5.80
CA HIS A 30 15.06 4.83 4.38
C HIS A 30 13.96 5.88 4.15
N LEU A 31 12.82 5.77 4.82
CA LEU A 31 11.75 6.77 4.74
C LEU A 31 12.18 8.14 5.30
N ALA A 32 12.94 8.16 6.39
CA ALA A 32 13.46 9.40 6.97
C ALA A 32 14.45 10.09 6.01
N ASP A 33 15.32 9.32 5.35
CA ASP A 33 16.26 9.83 4.35
C ASP A 33 15.54 10.41 3.12
N GLN A 34 14.33 9.92 2.82
CA GLN A 34 13.43 10.48 1.80
C GLN A 34 12.63 11.70 2.29
N GLY A 35 12.85 12.17 3.50
CA GLY A 35 12.19 13.35 4.05
C GLY A 35 10.80 13.09 4.65
N ALA A 36 10.46 11.85 4.98
CA ALA A 36 9.18 11.54 5.60
C ALA A 36 9.01 12.28 6.94
N ALA A 37 7.86 12.92 7.15
CA ALA A 37 7.53 13.63 8.37
C ALA A 37 7.50 12.68 9.58
N ARG A 38 7.84 13.20 10.77
CA ARG A 38 7.86 12.43 12.03
C ARG A 38 6.56 11.68 12.31
N GLU A 39 5.43 12.30 12.03
CA GLU A 39 4.09 11.69 12.19
C GLU A 39 3.91 10.45 11.30
N THR A 40 4.37 10.53 10.05
CA THR A 40 4.37 9.42 9.10
C THR A 40 5.25 8.28 9.60
N LEU A 41 6.48 8.59 10.04
CA LEU A 41 7.40 7.60 10.60
C LEU A 41 6.82 6.92 11.84
N LEU A 42 6.18 7.69 12.73
CA LEU A 42 5.55 7.17 13.95
C LEU A 42 4.40 6.20 13.62
N ARG A 43 3.53 6.58 12.68
CA ARG A 43 2.42 5.73 12.20
C ARG A 43 2.96 4.47 11.54
N THR A 44 3.90 4.62 10.62
CA THR A 44 4.53 3.50 9.93
C THR A 44 5.24 2.55 10.90
N ALA A 45 5.99 3.07 11.89
CA ALA A 45 6.65 2.23 12.88
C ALA A 45 5.68 1.33 13.65
N ARG A 46 4.52 1.87 14.04
CA ARG A 46 3.46 1.09 14.72
C ARG A 46 2.88 0.01 13.82
N GLU A 47 2.61 0.35 12.55
CA GLU A 47 2.04 -0.58 11.60
C GLU A 47 3.04 -1.70 11.24
N LEU A 48 4.31 -1.37 11.02
CA LEU A 48 5.37 -2.35 10.75
C LEU A 48 5.51 -3.40 11.86
N LEU A 49 5.33 -3.01 13.12
CA LEU A 49 5.36 -3.97 14.22
C LEU A 49 4.19 -4.96 14.14
N VAL A 50 3.00 -4.46 13.85
CA VAL A 50 1.80 -5.28 13.67
C VAL A 50 1.93 -6.21 12.47
N ILE A 51 2.46 -5.72 11.35
CA ILE A 51 2.70 -6.50 10.15
C ILE A 51 3.68 -7.64 10.46
N ALA A 52 4.80 -7.33 11.13
CA ALA A 52 5.81 -8.33 11.51
C ALA A 52 5.30 -9.38 12.54
N GLU A 53 4.29 -9.02 13.36
CA GLU A 53 3.62 -9.96 14.27
C GLU A 53 2.61 -10.89 13.55
N ARG A 54 2.18 -10.54 12.30
CA ARG A 54 1.11 -11.22 11.57
C ARG A 54 1.54 -11.95 10.31
N LEU A 55 2.63 -11.51 9.71
CA LEU A 55 3.22 -12.16 8.55
C LEU A 55 4.46 -12.95 8.98
N ASP A 56 4.56 -14.17 8.50
CA ASP A 56 5.79 -14.95 8.67
C ASP A 56 6.85 -14.48 7.67
N LEU A 57 7.83 -13.74 8.18
CA LEU A 57 8.95 -13.20 7.41
C LEU A 57 10.26 -13.95 7.67
N SER A 58 10.17 -15.12 8.31
CA SER A 58 11.34 -15.94 8.66
C SER A 58 12.09 -16.43 7.42
N GLY A 59 13.40 -16.57 7.54
CA GLY A 59 14.23 -17.10 6.46
C GLY A 59 14.31 -16.24 5.20
N GLY A 60 13.75 -15.01 5.20
CA GLY A 60 13.82 -14.15 4.01
C GLY A 60 12.90 -14.59 2.86
N ARG A 61 11.86 -15.39 3.16
CA ARG A 61 10.90 -15.84 2.15
C ARG A 61 10.14 -14.69 1.49
N CYS A 62 9.69 -14.87 0.27
CA CYS A 62 8.75 -13.99 -0.39
C CYS A 62 7.32 -14.21 0.15
N VAL A 63 6.59 -13.13 0.32
CA VAL A 63 5.20 -13.09 0.79
C VAL A 63 4.30 -12.76 -0.40
N ARG A 64 3.28 -13.58 -0.61
CA ARG A 64 2.32 -13.36 -1.70
C ARG A 64 1.31 -12.28 -1.33
N GLN A 65 0.81 -11.58 -2.34
CA GLN A 65 -0.22 -10.56 -2.18
C GLN A 65 -1.44 -11.07 -1.40
N ALA A 66 -1.90 -12.28 -1.68
CA ALA A 66 -3.02 -12.90 -0.98
C ALA A 66 -2.78 -13.10 0.53
N GLU A 67 -1.53 -13.31 0.95
CA GLU A 67 -1.18 -13.41 2.37
C GLU A 67 -1.27 -12.05 3.07
N ILE A 68 -0.84 -10.99 2.37
CA ILE A 68 -0.97 -9.61 2.85
C ILE A 68 -2.45 -9.25 3.02
N ASP A 69 -3.29 -9.57 2.02
CA ASP A 69 -4.73 -9.30 2.04
C ASP A 69 -5.44 -10.04 3.19
N ALA A 70 -5.11 -11.30 3.40
CA ALA A 70 -5.66 -12.11 4.49
C ALA A 70 -5.26 -11.55 5.87
N ALA A 71 -3.99 -11.17 6.04
CA ALA A 71 -3.49 -10.56 7.28
C ALA A 71 -4.13 -9.19 7.53
N ALA A 72 -4.24 -8.34 6.50
CA ALA A 72 -4.87 -7.03 6.55
C ALA A 72 -6.35 -7.12 6.95
N GLN A 73 -7.09 -8.08 6.35
CA GLN A 73 -8.49 -8.32 6.68
C GLN A 73 -8.66 -8.79 8.14
N SER A 74 -7.81 -9.73 8.59
CA SER A 74 -7.81 -10.21 9.97
C SER A 74 -7.52 -9.08 10.97
N TRP A 75 -6.55 -8.22 10.66
CA TRP A 75 -6.20 -7.06 11.47
C TRP A 75 -7.35 -6.05 11.56
N ALA A 76 -7.96 -5.73 10.42
CA ALA A 76 -9.07 -4.78 10.36
C ALA A 76 -10.26 -5.26 11.21
N ARG A 77 -10.65 -6.53 11.12
CA ARG A 77 -11.69 -7.14 11.96
C ARG A 77 -11.34 -7.05 13.46
N TYR A 78 -10.08 -7.35 13.81
CA TYR A 78 -9.62 -7.25 15.20
C TYR A 78 -9.72 -5.82 15.74
N GLN A 79 -9.32 -4.82 14.95
CA GLN A 79 -9.41 -3.41 15.34
C GLN A 79 -10.87 -2.96 15.51
N HIS A 80 -11.74 -3.35 14.58
CA HIS A 80 -13.17 -3.03 14.64
C HIS A 80 -13.84 -3.68 15.85
N ALA A 81 -13.62 -4.95 16.09
CA ALA A 81 -14.17 -5.70 17.23
C ALA A 81 -13.73 -5.11 18.60
N ARG A 82 -12.62 -4.38 18.64
CA ARG A 82 -12.11 -3.70 19.83
C ARG A 82 -12.47 -2.23 19.93
N ASN A 83 -13.34 -1.73 19.06
CA ASN A 83 -13.73 -0.32 18.96
C ASN A 83 -12.52 0.62 18.81
N ARG A 84 -11.44 0.17 18.16
CA ARG A 84 -10.22 0.95 17.92
C ARG A 84 -10.19 1.60 16.54
N ALA A 85 -11.12 1.25 15.67
CA ALA A 85 -11.31 1.83 14.35
C ALA A 85 -12.80 1.99 14.06
N TRP A 86 -13.18 3.12 13.45
CA TRP A 86 -14.55 3.41 13.02
C TRP A 86 -15.04 2.48 11.91
N GLY A 87 -14.10 1.89 11.14
CA GLY A 87 -14.43 0.94 10.08
C GLY A 87 -13.22 0.11 9.66
N GLU A 88 -13.51 -1.07 9.10
CA GLU A 88 -12.48 -2.02 8.66
C GLU A 88 -11.69 -1.52 7.45
N LYS A 89 -12.35 -0.81 6.53
CA LYS A 89 -11.79 -0.40 5.23
C LYS A 89 -10.47 0.37 5.38
N TRP A 90 -10.43 1.35 6.28
CA TRP A 90 -9.24 2.17 6.50
C TRP A 90 -8.08 1.38 7.10
N SER A 91 -8.35 0.60 8.15
CA SER A 91 -7.33 -0.23 8.82
C SER A 91 -6.75 -1.28 7.88
N ARG A 92 -7.61 -1.91 7.05
CA ARG A 92 -7.19 -2.86 6.02
C ARG A 92 -6.28 -2.22 5.00
N ARG A 93 -6.68 -1.06 4.45
CA ARG A 93 -5.90 -0.33 3.45
C ARG A 93 -4.54 0.09 4.01
N LEU A 94 -4.50 0.69 5.21
CA LEU A 94 -3.24 1.12 5.82
C LEU A 94 -2.27 -0.05 6.02
N PHE A 95 -2.75 -1.17 6.55
CA PHE A 95 -1.94 -2.36 6.73
C PHE A 95 -1.37 -2.85 5.40
N HIS A 96 -2.24 -2.97 4.39
CA HIS A 96 -1.87 -3.45 3.06
C HIS A 96 -0.80 -2.54 2.43
N ASP A 97 -1.03 -1.22 2.37
CA ASP A 97 -0.14 -0.27 1.72
C ASP A 97 1.24 -0.26 2.39
N VAL A 98 1.29 -0.27 3.73
CA VAL A 98 2.56 -0.31 4.47
C VAL A 98 3.26 -1.66 4.31
N ALA A 99 2.53 -2.77 4.32
CA ALA A 99 3.11 -4.11 4.14
C ALA A 99 3.71 -4.27 2.74
N ALA A 100 2.96 -3.91 1.69
CA ALA A 100 3.42 -4.00 0.31
C ALA A 100 4.68 -3.15 0.08
N ALA A 101 4.68 -1.89 0.52
CA ALA A 101 5.82 -1.00 0.38
C ALA A 101 7.06 -1.50 1.16
N TRP A 102 6.87 -2.02 2.38
CA TRP A 102 7.96 -2.57 3.17
C TRP A 102 8.54 -3.85 2.58
N LEU A 103 7.70 -4.79 2.15
CA LEU A 103 8.12 -6.05 1.53
C LEU A 103 8.79 -5.83 0.17
N CYS A 104 8.30 -4.87 -0.62
CA CYS A 104 8.96 -4.42 -1.84
C CYS A 104 10.38 -3.88 -1.54
N PHE A 105 10.53 -3.00 -0.54
CA PHE A 105 11.83 -2.50 -0.09
C PHE A 105 12.79 -3.61 0.36
N LEU A 106 12.26 -4.69 0.95
CA LEU A 106 13.04 -5.85 1.38
C LEU A 106 13.36 -6.83 0.24
N GLY A 107 12.73 -6.70 -0.93
CA GLY A 107 12.75 -7.70 -2.00
C GLY A 107 12.09 -9.02 -1.58
N GLN A 108 11.10 -8.96 -0.69
CA GLN A 108 10.37 -10.11 -0.13
C GLN A 108 8.88 -10.11 -0.53
N LEU A 109 8.47 -9.21 -1.42
CA LEU A 109 7.16 -9.27 -2.04
C LEU A 109 7.23 -10.24 -3.23
N ASP A 110 6.40 -11.28 -3.17
CA ASP A 110 6.17 -12.13 -4.34
C ASP A 110 5.22 -11.38 -5.26
N GLU A 111 5.81 -10.57 -6.15
CA GLU A 111 5.03 -9.92 -7.19
C GLU A 111 4.46 -11.03 -8.07
N PRO A 112 3.14 -11.07 -8.30
CA PRO A 112 2.59 -11.96 -9.30
C PRO A 112 3.39 -11.71 -10.59
N ALA A 113 3.78 -12.81 -11.27
CA ALA A 113 4.43 -12.73 -12.57
C ALA A 113 3.74 -11.63 -13.38
N PRO A 114 4.49 -10.75 -14.08
CA PRO A 114 3.92 -9.58 -14.72
C PRO A 114 2.64 -10.01 -15.41
N ASN A 115 1.52 -9.55 -14.86
CA ASN A 115 0.21 -9.83 -15.41
C ASN A 115 0.30 -9.54 -16.90
N GLU A 116 -0.38 -10.36 -17.70
CA GLU A 116 -0.66 -10.06 -19.11
C GLU A 116 -0.81 -8.55 -19.25
N PRO A 117 -0.19 -7.93 -20.28
CA PRO A 117 -0.09 -6.48 -20.38
C PRO A 117 -1.45 -5.88 -20.04
N LYS A 118 -1.49 -5.05 -19.00
CA LYS A 118 -2.76 -4.46 -18.52
C LYS A 118 -3.46 -3.88 -19.74
N VAL A 119 -4.67 -4.35 -19.99
CA VAL A 119 -5.48 -3.87 -21.10
C VAL A 119 -5.48 -2.35 -21.06
N HIS A 120 -5.07 -1.70 -22.14
CA HIS A 120 -4.97 -0.23 -22.26
C HIS A 120 -3.80 0.48 -21.56
N CYS A 121 -2.72 -0.18 -21.12
CA CYS A 121 -1.63 0.51 -20.43
C CYS A 121 -1.00 1.63 -21.26
N GLU A 122 -0.80 1.45 -22.59
CA GLU A 122 -0.30 2.49 -23.48
C GLU A 122 -1.18 3.76 -23.47
N LYS A 123 -2.51 3.60 -23.49
CA LYS A 123 -3.45 4.73 -23.46
C LYS A 123 -3.48 5.44 -22.09
N VAL A 124 -3.25 4.69 -21.00
CA VAL A 124 -3.07 5.30 -19.67
C VAL A 124 -1.78 6.11 -19.64
N ASP A 125 -0.70 5.59 -20.19
CA ASP A 125 0.58 6.29 -20.27
C ASP A 125 0.46 7.56 -21.11
N ASP A 126 -0.18 7.51 -22.27
CA ASP A 126 -0.46 8.68 -23.12
C ASP A 126 -1.31 9.73 -22.40
N PHE A 127 -2.35 9.28 -21.67
CA PHE A 127 -3.19 10.17 -20.87
C PHE A 127 -2.39 10.86 -19.76
N ILE A 128 -1.53 10.16 -19.05
CA ILE A 128 -0.70 10.73 -17.99
C ILE A 128 0.35 11.68 -18.56
N ALA A 129 0.97 11.33 -19.70
CA ALA A 129 1.90 12.22 -20.40
C ALA A 129 1.21 13.52 -20.81
N TYR A 130 0.02 13.45 -21.40
CA TYR A 130 -0.78 14.62 -21.73
C TYR A 130 -1.09 15.50 -20.51
N GLN A 131 -1.51 14.89 -19.39
CA GLN A 131 -1.79 15.61 -18.15
C GLN A 131 -0.55 16.30 -17.56
N HIS A 132 0.62 15.69 -17.74
CA HIS A 132 1.90 16.28 -17.34
C HIS A 132 2.28 17.45 -18.25
N ASP A 133 2.31 17.24 -19.56
CA ASP A 133 2.92 18.15 -20.53
C ASP A 133 2.00 19.34 -20.84
N GLU A 134 0.70 19.10 -21.01
CA GLU A 134 -0.26 20.13 -21.40
C GLU A 134 -0.90 20.85 -20.20
N ARG A 135 -1.04 20.16 -19.06
CA ARG A 135 -1.71 20.72 -17.88
C ARG A 135 -0.78 20.99 -16.71
N GLY A 136 0.47 20.58 -16.78
CA GLY A 136 1.49 20.85 -15.77
C GLY A 136 1.16 20.30 -14.39
N LEU A 137 0.45 19.16 -14.31
CA LEU A 137 0.03 18.59 -13.03
C LEU A 137 1.21 18.03 -12.25
N SER A 138 1.16 18.15 -10.93
CA SER A 138 2.21 17.63 -10.05
C SER A 138 2.32 16.11 -10.10
N ALA A 139 3.51 15.56 -9.82
CA ALA A 139 3.75 14.12 -9.81
C ALA A 139 2.78 13.36 -8.89
N SER A 140 2.42 13.93 -7.72
CA SER A 140 1.46 13.31 -6.79
C SER A 140 0.04 13.29 -7.36
N THR A 141 -0.37 14.33 -8.09
CA THR A 141 -1.67 14.38 -8.77
C THR A 141 -1.74 13.36 -9.89
N LEU A 142 -0.66 13.27 -10.70
CA LEU A 142 -0.54 12.30 -11.79
C LEU A 142 -0.59 10.85 -11.29
N ALA A 143 0.12 10.55 -10.19
CA ALA A 143 0.08 9.23 -9.57
C ALA A 143 -1.32 8.85 -9.08
N ASN A 144 -2.07 9.81 -8.49
CA ASN A 144 -3.44 9.58 -8.06
C ASN A 144 -4.39 9.37 -9.24
N GLN A 145 -4.26 10.17 -10.31
CA GLN A 145 -5.08 10.00 -11.52
C GLN A 145 -4.80 8.66 -12.21
N ARG A 146 -3.52 8.29 -12.36
CA ARG A 146 -3.14 6.98 -12.89
C ARG A 146 -3.82 5.86 -12.11
N TRP A 147 -3.70 5.88 -10.79
CA TRP A 147 -4.31 4.88 -9.94
C TRP A 147 -5.83 4.80 -10.11
N GLN A 148 -6.52 5.94 -10.20
CA GLN A 148 -7.97 5.98 -10.40
C GLN A 148 -8.38 5.37 -11.73
N VAL A 149 -7.68 5.73 -12.83
CA VAL A 149 -7.97 5.20 -14.17
C VAL A 149 -7.67 3.70 -14.25
N GLU A 150 -6.52 3.25 -13.72
CA GLU A 150 -6.16 1.84 -13.70
C GLU A 150 -7.18 1.02 -12.89
N THR A 151 -7.62 1.52 -11.72
CA THR A 151 -8.62 0.86 -10.88
C THR A 151 -9.97 0.75 -11.59
N PHE A 152 -10.38 1.77 -12.33
CA PHE A 152 -11.60 1.75 -13.14
C PHE A 152 -11.51 0.73 -14.28
N LEU A 153 -10.40 0.71 -15.02
CA LEU A 153 -10.18 -0.24 -16.11
C LEU A 153 -10.12 -1.70 -15.61
N GLU A 154 -9.51 -1.93 -14.44
CA GLU A 154 -9.52 -3.24 -13.78
C GLU A 154 -10.95 -3.67 -13.37
N HIS A 155 -11.79 -2.72 -12.91
CA HIS A 155 -13.19 -3.00 -12.59
C HIS A 155 -14.00 -3.42 -13.82
N LEU A 156 -13.73 -2.82 -14.98
CA LEU A 156 -14.41 -3.20 -16.25
C LEU A 156 -14.04 -4.60 -16.74
N GLY A 157 -12.89 -5.12 -16.31
CA GLY A 157 -12.42 -6.45 -16.68
C GLY A 157 -12.00 -6.57 -18.14
N VAL A 158 -11.67 -7.80 -18.55
CA VAL A 158 -11.19 -8.13 -19.92
C VAL A 158 -12.34 -8.09 -20.97
N GLU A 159 -13.59 -8.03 -20.53
CA GLU A 159 -14.76 -8.06 -21.41
C GLU A 159 -14.85 -6.84 -22.34
N LYS A 160 -14.28 -5.69 -21.93
CA LYS A 160 -14.24 -4.47 -22.73
C LYS A 160 -12.84 -4.22 -23.28
N SER A 161 -12.56 -4.80 -24.43
CA SER A 161 -11.26 -4.70 -25.10
C SER A 161 -10.99 -3.32 -25.73
N SER A 162 -12.01 -2.47 -25.89
CA SER A 162 -11.87 -1.12 -26.44
C SER A 162 -12.40 -0.06 -25.47
N ILE A 163 -11.65 1.03 -25.32
CA ILE A 163 -12.13 2.23 -24.58
C ILE A 163 -13.41 2.81 -25.20
N ALA A 164 -13.59 2.63 -26.52
CA ALA A 164 -14.79 3.11 -27.23
C ALA A 164 -16.08 2.38 -26.80
N ASP A 165 -15.96 1.21 -26.18
CA ASP A 165 -17.10 0.42 -25.69
C ASP A 165 -17.53 0.80 -24.27
N ILE A 166 -16.81 1.71 -23.62
CA ILE A 166 -17.10 2.18 -22.27
C ILE A 166 -18.29 3.14 -22.32
N THR A 167 -19.30 2.86 -21.54
CA THR A 167 -20.52 3.67 -21.44
C THR A 167 -20.59 4.45 -20.13
N VAL A 168 -21.46 5.45 -20.08
CA VAL A 168 -21.74 6.22 -18.85
C VAL A 168 -22.24 5.29 -17.74
N ALA A 169 -23.03 4.25 -18.09
CA ALA A 169 -23.52 3.28 -17.12
C ALA A 169 -22.40 2.48 -16.44
N ASP A 170 -21.29 2.24 -17.13
CA ASP A 170 -20.11 1.56 -16.54
C ASP A 170 -19.42 2.47 -15.51
N VAL A 171 -19.37 3.77 -15.77
CA VAL A 171 -18.83 4.76 -14.84
C VAL A 171 -19.72 4.87 -13.60
N ASP A 172 -21.03 4.94 -13.79
CA ASP A 172 -21.99 5.01 -12.67
C ASP A 172 -21.95 3.76 -11.80
N ALA A 173 -21.76 2.58 -12.40
CA ALA A 173 -21.62 1.31 -11.68
C ALA A 173 -20.33 1.27 -10.83
N PHE A 174 -19.26 1.89 -11.29
CA PHE A 174 -18.00 1.98 -10.54
C PHE A 174 -18.08 2.97 -9.36
N LEU A 175 -18.85 4.03 -9.47
CA LEU A 175 -18.95 5.09 -8.45
C LEU A 175 -19.93 4.77 -7.32
N ASN A 176 -20.84 3.80 -7.49
CA ASN A 176 -21.85 3.37 -6.50
C ASN A 176 -21.40 2.11 -5.74
#